data_3b39e7bf941406a8517f0f56ff1dd4e3
#
_entry.id   3b39e7bf941406a8517f0f56ff1dd4e3
#
_cell.length_a   1.000
_cell.length_b   1.000
_cell.length_c   1.000
_cell.angle_alpha   90.00
_cell.angle_beta   90.00
_cell.angle_gamma   90.00
#
_symmetry.space_group_name_H-M   'P 1'
#
loop_
_entity.id
_entity.type
_entity.pdbx_description
1 polymer ?
#
loop_
_entity_poly.entity_id
_entity_poly.type
_entity_poly.pdbx_seq_one_letter_code
_entity_poly.pdbx_strand_id
1 'polypeptide(L)'
;MPASEDSNSASSSLLSSIQDDFQCADDGSIRDSLGQAWMIWNIVDFHRWWHAFETNAGVPLGRKLMHAAADQEEYSFNQSTLLQTGWFMKKKRRIARLSTRWSQMGWGEYNVGESRIFTHLLAPVCSGFALAAVEGMASKRRKIQWHEISNVQIQLEFNEDNRTISQAPPPPQFHWDSDHTTPSFMDGKAVQIDLQSAEYGWTHSGERTCFLPSGLFQRLFEYVKLQGLVIRPKILEAWELPEHIESSTWIPLILASLAVEEVISHSERPIYIQDDESWNQLAEAYLLPFGLGTFLSSTSLDEQGGIEFVLPSSPLLPFTAAYLIAFWQRGFGRRARVKVEQINGNWSLKLTSLLSYSM
;
A
#
# COMPACT_ATOMS: atom_id res chain seq x y z
N MET A 1 36.81 -6.64 -17.28
CA MET A 1 35.76 -5.99 -16.48
C MET A 1 35.59 -4.56 -16.94
N PRO A 2 34.45 -4.25 -17.58
CA PRO A 2 33.84 -2.93 -17.47
C PRO A 2 32.31 -3.11 -17.35
N ALA A 3 31.81 -3.36 -16.12
CA ALA A 3 30.37 -3.51 -15.87
C ALA A 3 29.82 -2.49 -14.84
N SER A 4 30.66 -1.56 -14.34
CA SER A 4 30.28 -0.67 -13.24
C SER A 4 29.79 0.72 -13.66
N GLU A 5 30.15 1.23 -14.85
CA GLU A 5 29.74 2.57 -15.27
C GLU A 5 28.34 2.60 -15.90
N ASP A 6 27.98 1.60 -16.72
CA ASP A 6 26.66 1.53 -17.37
C ASP A 6 25.53 1.25 -16.37
N SER A 7 25.77 0.46 -15.34
CA SER A 7 24.77 0.18 -14.30
C SER A 7 24.50 1.40 -13.41
N ASN A 8 25.51 2.20 -13.10
CA ASN A 8 25.34 3.43 -12.31
C ASN A 8 24.56 4.51 -13.09
N SER A 9 24.78 4.63 -14.39
CA SER A 9 24.07 5.61 -15.22
C SER A 9 22.60 5.25 -15.42
N ALA A 10 22.28 3.96 -15.59
CA ALA A 10 20.91 3.47 -15.69
C ALA A 10 20.15 3.64 -14.37
N SER A 11 20.78 3.36 -13.24
CA SER A 11 20.19 3.55 -11.92
C SER A 11 19.92 5.01 -11.61
N SER A 12 20.82 5.92 -11.95
CA SER A 12 20.65 7.36 -11.76
C SER A 12 19.50 7.92 -12.62
N SER A 13 19.32 7.43 -13.84
CA SER A 13 18.22 7.85 -14.71
C SER A 13 16.85 7.35 -14.22
N LEU A 14 16.79 6.14 -13.66
CA LEU A 14 15.56 5.60 -13.06
C LEU A 14 15.20 6.36 -11.78
N LEU A 15 16.17 6.69 -10.94
CA LEU A 15 15.97 7.48 -9.73
C LEU A 15 15.46 8.89 -10.05
N SER A 16 16.08 9.58 -11.03
CA SER A 16 15.60 10.87 -11.52
C SER A 16 14.15 10.77 -12.01
N SER A 17 13.81 9.73 -12.76
CA SER A 17 12.45 9.50 -13.23
C SER A 17 11.45 9.29 -12.10
N ILE A 18 11.82 8.60 -11.01
CA ILE A 18 10.96 8.47 -9.81
C ILE A 18 10.74 9.85 -9.17
N GLN A 19 11.78 10.67 -9.04
CA GLN A 19 11.67 12.00 -8.48
C GLN A 19 10.83 12.96 -9.34
N ASP A 20 10.85 12.77 -10.66
CA ASP A 20 10.03 13.55 -11.61
C ASP A 20 8.56 13.09 -11.62
N ASP A 21 8.32 11.78 -11.46
CA ASP A 21 7.00 11.18 -11.57
C ASP A 21 6.19 11.25 -10.26
N PHE A 22 6.85 11.37 -9.10
CA PHE A 22 6.20 11.32 -7.79
C PHE A 22 6.43 12.59 -6.97
N GLN A 23 5.36 13.07 -6.35
CA GLN A 23 5.37 14.24 -5.48
C GLN A 23 4.69 13.95 -4.15
N CYS A 24 5.19 14.57 -3.08
CA CYS A 24 4.52 14.54 -1.79
C CYS A 24 3.36 15.53 -1.76
N ALA A 25 2.25 15.14 -1.18
CA ALA A 25 1.09 15.98 -0.96
C ALA A 25 0.91 16.33 0.53
N ASP A 26 0.11 17.37 0.81
CA ASP A 26 -0.13 17.90 2.15
C ASP A 26 -0.88 16.93 3.07
N ASP A 27 -1.60 15.95 2.49
CA ASP A 27 -2.23 14.85 3.22
C ASP A 27 -1.26 13.70 3.60
N GLY A 28 0.04 13.86 3.33
CA GLY A 28 1.08 12.87 3.56
C GLY A 28 1.07 11.71 2.56
N SER A 29 0.33 11.84 1.45
CA SER A 29 0.39 10.87 0.36
C SER A 29 1.54 11.16 -0.60
N ILE A 30 2.03 10.13 -1.27
CA ILE A 30 2.89 10.23 -2.45
C ILE A 30 1.99 10.03 -3.67
N ARG A 31 2.05 10.93 -4.64
CA ARG A 31 1.18 10.90 -5.82
C ARG A 31 1.97 10.95 -7.11
N ASP A 32 1.49 10.19 -8.10
CA ASP A 32 2.00 10.26 -9.45
C ASP A 32 1.37 11.42 -10.24
N SER A 33 1.84 11.62 -11.47
CA SER A 33 1.35 12.66 -12.38
C SER A 33 -0.14 12.52 -12.75
N LEU A 34 -0.77 11.37 -12.48
CA LEU A 34 -2.20 11.11 -12.67
C LEU A 34 -3.00 11.37 -11.39
N GLY A 35 -2.35 11.79 -10.31
CA GLY A 35 -2.96 12.03 -8.99
C GLY A 35 -3.26 10.75 -8.21
N GLN A 36 -2.82 9.57 -8.67
CA GLN A 36 -2.99 8.33 -7.92
C GLN A 36 -2.04 8.32 -6.72
N ALA A 37 -2.56 7.92 -5.56
CA ALA A 37 -1.76 7.79 -4.36
C ALA A 37 -0.96 6.47 -4.36
N TRP A 38 0.27 6.54 -3.89
CA TRP A 38 1.21 5.43 -3.81
C TRP A 38 1.77 5.31 -2.41
N MET A 39 2.14 4.12 -2.04
CA MET A 39 2.84 3.82 -0.79
C MET A 39 4.16 3.15 -1.09
N ILE A 40 5.19 3.47 -0.31
CA ILE A 40 6.48 2.81 -0.36
C ILE A 40 6.50 1.77 0.74
N TRP A 41 6.81 0.54 0.40
CA TRP A 41 6.85 -0.57 1.33
C TRP A 41 8.24 -1.20 1.38
N ASN A 42 8.73 -1.45 2.60
CA ASN A 42 9.72 -2.47 2.81
C ASN A 42 9.10 -3.83 2.45
N ILE A 43 9.78 -4.61 1.60
CA ILE A 43 9.21 -5.87 1.09
C ILE A 43 9.01 -6.89 2.21
N VAL A 44 9.91 -6.96 3.19
CA VAL A 44 9.80 -7.89 4.33
C VAL A 44 8.61 -7.50 5.21
N ASP A 45 8.43 -6.21 5.46
CA ASP A 45 7.30 -5.70 6.24
C ASP A 45 5.98 -5.89 5.50
N PHE A 46 5.97 -5.74 4.16
CA PHE A 46 4.79 -6.04 3.36
C PHE A 46 4.42 -7.53 3.41
N HIS A 47 5.40 -8.45 3.40
CA HIS A 47 5.15 -9.88 3.58
C HIS A 47 4.57 -10.18 4.97
N ARG A 48 5.10 -9.58 6.03
CA ARG A 48 4.57 -9.71 7.39
C ARG A 48 3.15 -9.18 7.50
N TRP A 49 2.95 -7.96 6.99
CA TRP A 49 1.63 -7.34 6.93
C TRP A 49 0.62 -8.23 6.22
N TRP A 50 0.96 -8.74 5.04
CA TRP A 50 0.10 -9.61 4.26
C TRP A 50 -0.25 -10.89 5.02
N HIS A 51 0.74 -11.57 5.56
CA HIS A 51 0.55 -12.81 6.32
C HIS A 51 -0.37 -12.59 7.53
N ALA A 52 -0.15 -11.52 8.29
CA ALA A 52 -0.97 -11.17 9.43
C ALA A 52 -2.39 -10.77 9.00
N PHE A 53 -2.54 -10.01 7.91
CA PHE A 53 -3.83 -9.61 7.36
C PHE A 53 -4.67 -10.84 6.94
N GLU A 54 -4.11 -11.75 6.15
CA GLU A 54 -4.77 -12.96 5.69
C GLU A 54 -5.08 -13.92 6.84
N THR A 55 -4.16 -14.10 7.79
CA THR A 55 -4.37 -14.92 9.00
C THR A 55 -5.52 -14.40 9.86
N ASN A 56 -5.59 -13.08 10.09
CA ASN A 56 -6.67 -12.49 10.87
C ASN A 56 -8.01 -12.46 10.12
N ALA A 57 -7.99 -12.41 8.79
CA ALA A 57 -9.18 -12.60 7.96
C ALA A 57 -9.76 -14.02 8.06
N GLY A 58 -8.93 -15.02 8.38
CA GLY A 58 -9.34 -16.42 8.56
C GLY A 58 -9.78 -17.14 7.27
N VAL A 59 -9.53 -16.52 6.11
CA VAL A 59 -9.84 -17.07 4.78
C VAL A 59 -8.70 -16.79 3.80
N PRO A 60 -8.46 -17.67 2.82
CA PRO A 60 -7.40 -17.43 1.83
C PRO A 60 -7.78 -16.26 0.91
N LEU A 61 -6.96 -15.22 0.91
CA LEU A 61 -7.16 -14.00 0.14
C LEU A 61 -6.17 -13.82 -1.03
N GLY A 62 -5.20 -14.71 -1.22
CA GLY A 62 -4.17 -14.59 -2.24
C GLY A 62 -4.70 -14.37 -3.67
N ARG A 63 -5.80 -15.07 -4.06
CA ARG A 63 -6.47 -14.82 -5.34
C ARG A 63 -7.16 -13.45 -5.40
N LYS A 64 -7.68 -12.95 -4.28
CA LYS A 64 -8.29 -11.62 -4.19
C LYS A 64 -7.23 -10.52 -4.32
N LEU A 65 -6.08 -10.71 -3.67
CA LEU A 65 -4.93 -9.82 -3.81
C LEU A 65 -4.43 -9.76 -5.26
N MET A 66 -4.33 -10.91 -5.94
CA MET A 66 -3.97 -10.98 -7.35
C MET A 66 -4.96 -10.22 -8.24
N HIS A 67 -6.26 -10.39 -8.04
CA HIS A 67 -7.28 -9.65 -8.79
C HIS A 67 -7.23 -8.15 -8.48
N ALA A 68 -7.07 -7.76 -7.20
CA ALA A 68 -6.91 -6.36 -6.82
C ALA A 68 -5.71 -5.71 -7.52
N ALA A 69 -4.59 -6.42 -7.61
CA ALA A 69 -3.40 -5.96 -8.32
C ALA A 69 -3.64 -5.85 -9.84
N ALA A 70 -4.29 -6.85 -10.43
CA ALA A 70 -4.60 -6.84 -11.87
C ALA A 70 -5.55 -5.69 -12.25
N ASP A 71 -6.64 -5.54 -11.51
CA ASP A 71 -7.63 -4.49 -11.76
C ASP A 71 -7.03 -3.09 -11.55
N GLN A 72 -6.15 -2.94 -10.55
CA GLN A 72 -5.48 -1.66 -10.31
C GLN A 72 -4.50 -1.31 -11.43
N GLU A 73 -3.71 -2.25 -11.89
CA GLU A 73 -2.75 -2.00 -12.98
C GLU A 73 -3.46 -1.81 -14.32
N GLU A 74 -4.55 -2.53 -14.60
CA GLU A 74 -5.41 -2.29 -15.76
C GLU A 74 -5.99 -0.87 -15.73
N TYR A 75 -6.51 -0.44 -14.58
CA TYR A 75 -6.99 0.92 -14.40
C TYR A 75 -5.90 1.96 -14.69
N SER A 76 -4.70 1.77 -14.15
CA SER A 76 -3.55 2.66 -14.39
C SER A 76 -3.16 2.72 -15.86
N PHE A 77 -3.18 1.59 -16.59
CA PHE A 77 -2.94 1.58 -18.03
C PHE A 77 -4.00 2.36 -18.82
N ASN A 78 -5.26 2.30 -18.40
CA ASN A 78 -6.35 3.00 -19.05
C ASN A 78 -6.28 4.53 -18.84
N GLN A 79 -5.74 4.97 -17.71
CA GLN A 79 -5.54 6.40 -17.39
C GLN A 79 -4.25 6.97 -18.02
N SER A 80 -3.32 6.12 -18.43
CA SER A 80 -2.00 6.52 -18.93
C SER A 80 -1.81 6.23 -20.41
N THR A 81 -0.75 6.81 -20.98
CA THR A 81 -0.30 6.50 -22.35
C THR A 81 0.72 5.36 -22.40
N LEU A 82 0.94 4.63 -21.30
CA LEU A 82 2.01 3.65 -21.18
C LEU A 82 1.98 2.59 -22.28
N LEU A 83 0.81 2.01 -22.55
CA LEU A 83 0.61 1.00 -23.59
C LEU A 83 0.24 1.59 -24.96
N GLN A 84 0.06 2.92 -25.06
CA GLN A 84 -0.21 3.60 -26.31
C GLN A 84 1.09 3.81 -27.08
N THR A 85 1.32 3.04 -28.11
CA THR A 85 2.53 3.14 -28.94
C THR A 85 2.15 3.24 -30.42
N GLY A 86 2.96 3.97 -31.21
CA GLY A 86 2.80 4.00 -32.67
C GLY A 86 2.83 2.58 -33.28
N TRP A 87 2.36 2.45 -34.50
CA TRP A 87 2.19 1.16 -35.19
C TRP A 87 3.50 0.40 -35.40
N PHE A 88 4.62 1.10 -35.63
CA PHE A 88 5.92 0.48 -35.92
C PHE A 88 6.56 -0.08 -34.64
N MET A 89 6.97 -1.36 -34.66
CA MET A 89 7.56 -2.11 -33.54
C MET A 89 6.73 -2.04 -32.22
N LYS A 90 5.40 -1.97 -32.34
CA LYS A 90 4.46 -1.78 -31.25
C LYS A 90 4.71 -2.73 -30.05
N LYS A 91 4.87 -4.03 -30.32
CA LYS A 91 5.09 -5.05 -29.26
C LYS A 91 6.41 -4.79 -28.52
N LYS A 92 7.52 -4.55 -29.22
CA LYS A 92 8.83 -4.31 -28.62
C LYS A 92 8.82 -3.04 -27.73
N ARG A 93 8.19 -1.96 -28.20
CA ARG A 93 8.07 -0.71 -27.44
C ARG A 93 7.22 -0.87 -26.19
N ARG A 94 6.10 -1.62 -26.26
CA ARG A 94 5.27 -1.91 -25.08
C ARG A 94 6.02 -2.73 -24.06
N ILE A 95 6.74 -3.77 -24.46
CA ILE A 95 7.56 -4.58 -23.56
C ILE A 95 8.63 -3.71 -22.89
N ALA A 96 9.34 -2.86 -23.64
CA ALA A 96 10.35 -1.98 -23.07
C ALA A 96 9.77 -1.03 -22.00
N ARG A 97 8.62 -0.40 -22.27
CA ARG A 97 7.93 0.47 -21.30
C ARG A 97 7.46 -0.28 -20.05
N LEU A 98 6.95 -1.49 -20.21
CA LEU A 98 6.59 -2.36 -19.08
C LEU A 98 7.82 -2.71 -18.24
N SER A 99 8.92 -3.09 -18.87
CA SER A 99 10.17 -3.38 -18.17
C SER A 99 10.67 -2.17 -17.38
N THR A 100 10.65 -0.97 -17.98
CA THR A 100 11.00 0.27 -17.27
C THR A 100 10.09 0.50 -16.08
N ARG A 101 8.75 0.37 -16.22
CA ARG A 101 7.81 0.52 -15.13
C ARG A 101 8.07 -0.46 -13.98
N TRP A 102 8.31 -1.74 -14.29
CA TRP A 102 8.61 -2.75 -13.29
C TRP A 102 9.87 -2.40 -12.50
N SER A 103 10.92 -1.96 -13.19
CA SER A 103 12.17 -1.53 -12.55
C SER A 103 11.97 -0.27 -11.71
N GLN A 104 11.26 0.75 -12.21
CA GLN A 104 10.95 1.98 -11.47
C GLN A 104 10.18 1.70 -10.19
N MET A 105 9.16 0.84 -10.24
CA MET A 105 8.32 0.53 -9.07
C MET A 105 8.98 -0.46 -8.10
N GLY A 106 10.14 -1.02 -8.44
CA GLY A 106 10.80 -2.01 -7.61
C GLY A 106 10.08 -3.36 -7.55
N TRP A 107 9.29 -3.69 -8.59
CA TRP A 107 8.53 -4.95 -8.65
C TRP A 107 9.37 -6.14 -9.14
N GLY A 108 10.59 -5.90 -9.54
CA GLY A 108 11.48 -6.91 -10.09
C GLY A 108 11.61 -6.83 -11.60
N GLU A 109 11.90 -7.96 -12.21
CA GLU A 109 12.05 -8.11 -13.66
C GLU A 109 10.99 -9.07 -14.22
N TYR A 110 10.19 -8.60 -15.18
CA TYR A 110 9.21 -9.42 -15.87
C TYR A 110 9.64 -9.73 -17.30
N ASN A 111 10.06 -10.98 -17.55
CA ASN A 111 10.31 -11.50 -18.88
C ASN A 111 9.00 -11.96 -19.54
N VAL A 112 8.39 -11.07 -20.31
CA VAL A 112 7.10 -11.32 -20.98
C VAL A 112 7.20 -12.50 -21.97
N GLY A 113 8.36 -12.70 -22.61
CA GLY A 113 8.54 -13.75 -23.62
C GLY A 113 8.53 -15.16 -23.01
N GLU A 114 9.08 -15.31 -21.81
CA GLU A 114 9.17 -16.57 -21.09
C GLU A 114 8.05 -16.73 -20.05
N SER A 115 7.20 -15.71 -19.88
CA SER A 115 6.19 -15.64 -18.81
C SER A 115 6.80 -15.88 -17.43
N ARG A 116 7.95 -15.26 -17.14
CA ARG A 116 8.75 -15.47 -15.93
C ARG A 116 8.99 -14.14 -15.24
N ILE A 117 8.90 -14.16 -13.93
CA ILE A 117 9.17 -12.99 -13.08
C ILE A 117 10.32 -13.33 -12.13
N PHE A 118 11.27 -12.38 -11.98
CA PHE A 118 12.28 -12.38 -10.94
C PHE A 118 11.98 -11.23 -9.97
N THR A 119 11.67 -11.55 -8.72
CA THR A 119 11.16 -10.58 -7.74
C THR A 119 11.35 -11.07 -6.31
N HIS A 120 11.33 -10.13 -5.37
CA HIS A 120 11.18 -10.40 -3.94
C HIS A 120 9.77 -10.05 -3.42
N LEU A 121 8.93 -9.46 -4.28
CA LEU A 121 7.56 -9.09 -3.92
C LEU A 121 6.65 -10.32 -3.96
N LEU A 122 5.51 -10.25 -3.27
CA LEU A 122 4.51 -11.32 -3.19
C LEU A 122 4.05 -11.79 -4.59
N ALA A 123 4.09 -13.10 -4.78
CA ALA A 123 3.69 -13.73 -6.05
C ALA A 123 2.27 -13.35 -6.52
N PRO A 124 1.24 -13.26 -5.66
CA PRO A 124 -0.08 -12.79 -6.08
C PRO A 124 -0.06 -11.38 -6.68
N VAL A 125 0.68 -10.44 -6.07
CA VAL A 125 0.77 -9.05 -6.56
C VAL A 125 1.42 -9.01 -7.93
N CYS A 126 2.61 -9.60 -8.06
CA CYS A 126 3.34 -9.65 -9.33
C CYS A 126 2.56 -10.38 -10.43
N SER A 127 1.87 -11.47 -10.09
CA SER A 127 1.02 -12.20 -11.04
C SER A 127 -0.15 -11.35 -11.52
N GLY A 128 -0.74 -10.54 -10.65
CA GLY A 128 -1.80 -9.60 -11.01
C GLY A 128 -1.29 -8.52 -11.97
N PHE A 129 -0.18 -7.87 -11.67
CA PHE A 129 0.43 -6.87 -12.55
C PHE A 129 0.83 -7.46 -13.91
N ALA A 130 1.37 -8.68 -13.93
CA ALA A 130 1.70 -9.39 -15.17
C ALA A 130 0.45 -9.75 -15.98
N LEU A 131 -0.66 -10.14 -15.32
CA LEU A 131 -1.94 -10.42 -15.99
C LEU A 131 -2.46 -9.17 -16.70
N ALA A 132 -2.53 -8.04 -16.02
CA ALA A 132 -2.94 -6.77 -16.62
C ALA A 132 -2.05 -6.37 -17.81
N ALA A 133 -0.74 -6.57 -17.69
CA ALA A 133 0.21 -6.28 -18.77
C ALA A 133 -0.03 -7.16 -20.01
N VAL A 134 -0.24 -8.47 -19.83
CA VAL A 134 -0.50 -9.40 -20.94
C VAL A 134 -1.83 -9.10 -21.61
N GLU A 135 -2.89 -8.88 -20.83
CA GLU A 135 -4.23 -8.53 -21.33
C GLU A 135 -4.22 -7.19 -22.06
N GLY A 136 -3.57 -6.16 -21.52
CA GLY A 136 -3.43 -4.84 -22.16
C GLY A 136 -2.62 -4.89 -23.47
N MET A 137 -1.60 -5.76 -23.55
CA MET A 137 -0.86 -5.95 -24.80
C MET A 137 -1.66 -6.71 -25.84
N ALA A 138 -2.39 -7.75 -25.44
CA ALA A 138 -3.12 -8.64 -26.36
C ALA A 138 -4.53 -8.14 -26.67
N SER A 139 -5.08 -7.20 -25.87
CA SER A 139 -6.48 -6.77 -25.90
C SER A 139 -7.46 -7.96 -25.78
N LYS A 140 -7.09 -8.95 -24.97
CA LYS A 140 -7.85 -10.18 -24.72
C LYS A 140 -7.71 -10.58 -23.26
N ARG A 141 -8.81 -11.07 -22.67
CA ARG A 141 -8.80 -11.62 -21.30
C ARG A 141 -8.07 -12.95 -21.23
N ARG A 142 -7.43 -13.19 -20.08
CA ARG A 142 -6.64 -14.38 -19.79
C ARG A 142 -6.95 -14.93 -18.41
N LYS A 143 -6.87 -16.24 -18.25
CA LYS A 143 -6.77 -16.90 -16.95
C LYS A 143 -5.29 -17.04 -16.64
N ILE A 144 -4.92 -16.84 -15.38
CA ILE A 144 -3.55 -16.97 -14.92
C ILE A 144 -3.43 -18.03 -13.83
N GLN A 145 -2.34 -18.78 -13.89
CA GLN A 145 -1.80 -19.57 -12.79
C GLN A 145 -0.34 -19.15 -12.59
N TRP A 146 0.14 -19.26 -11.36
CA TRP A 146 1.52 -18.98 -11.03
C TRP A 146 2.11 -20.10 -10.19
N HIS A 147 3.40 -20.35 -10.37
CA HIS A 147 4.19 -21.33 -9.65
C HIS A 147 5.45 -20.65 -9.14
N GLU A 148 5.65 -20.64 -7.83
CA GLU A 148 6.88 -20.16 -7.21
C GLU A 148 7.95 -21.23 -7.38
N ILE A 149 8.93 -20.96 -8.26
CA ILE A 149 10.03 -21.89 -8.56
C ILE A 149 11.15 -21.77 -7.51
N SER A 150 11.35 -20.55 -7.01
CA SER A 150 12.29 -20.25 -5.92
C SER A 150 11.83 -19.00 -5.17
N ASN A 151 12.59 -18.59 -4.16
CA ASN A 151 12.30 -17.37 -3.35
C ASN A 151 12.25 -16.07 -4.18
N VAL A 152 12.80 -16.11 -5.41
CA VAL A 152 12.90 -14.93 -6.27
C VAL A 152 12.38 -15.18 -7.68
N GLN A 153 11.83 -16.36 -7.97
CA GLN A 153 11.41 -16.71 -9.33
C GLN A 153 9.99 -17.27 -9.35
N ILE A 154 9.15 -16.66 -10.20
CA ILE A 154 7.76 -17.05 -10.43
C ILE A 154 7.62 -17.41 -11.91
N GLN A 155 7.05 -18.60 -12.19
CA GLN A 155 6.62 -19.00 -13.53
C GLN A 155 5.12 -18.75 -13.68
N LEU A 156 4.72 -18.12 -14.78
CA LEU A 156 3.32 -17.84 -15.10
C LEU A 156 2.82 -18.70 -16.23
N GLU A 157 1.56 -19.13 -16.14
CA GLU A 157 0.83 -19.81 -17.19
C GLU A 157 -0.42 -19.02 -17.54
N PHE A 158 -0.59 -18.68 -18.82
CA PHE A 158 -1.72 -17.91 -19.33
C PHE A 158 -2.58 -18.78 -20.26
N ASN A 159 -3.86 -18.88 -19.95
CA ASN A 159 -4.85 -19.55 -20.78
C ASN A 159 -5.86 -18.54 -21.32
N GLU A 160 -6.45 -18.79 -22.47
CA GLU A 160 -7.49 -17.91 -23.01
C GLU A 160 -8.74 -17.92 -22.14
N ASP A 161 -9.31 -16.74 -21.94
CA ASP A 161 -10.61 -16.57 -21.30
C ASP A 161 -11.57 -15.93 -22.31
N ASN A 162 -12.59 -16.69 -22.71
CA ASN A 162 -13.58 -16.24 -23.70
C ASN A 162 -14.68 -15.36 -23.08
N ARG A 163 -14.63 -15.12 -21.77
CA ARG A 163 -15.62 -14.27 -21.11
C ARG A 163 -15.37 -12.81 -21.50
N THR A 164 -16.45 -12.11 -21.81
CA THR A 164 -16.40 -10.65 -21.93
C THR A 164 -16.39 -10.06 -20.54
N ILE A 165 -15.27 -9.51 -20.13
CA ILE A 165 -15.12 -8.83 -18.84
C ILE A 165 -14.96 -7.34 -19.14
N SER A 166 -15.73 -6.50 -18.44
CA SER A 166 -15.60 -5.04 -18.52
C SER A 166 -14.22 -4.60 -18.07
N GLN A 167 -13.81 -3.40 -18.48
CA GLN A 167 -12.59 -2.79 -17.98
C GLN A 167 -12.70 -2.55 -16.46
N ALA A 168 -11.54 -2.57 -15.79
CA ALA A 168 -11.48 -2.30 -14.37
C ALA A 168 -12.04 -0.90 -14.06
N PRO A 169 -13.02 -0.79 -13.16
CA PRO A 169 -13.56 0.49 -12.74
C PRO A 169 -12.51 1.27 -11.90
N PRO A 170 -12.76 2.54 -11.58
CA PRO A 170 -11.97 3.25 -10.57
C PRO A 170 -11.88 2.45 -9.26
N PRO A 171 -10.83 2.66 -8.44
CA PRO A 171 -10.78 2.09 -7.10
C PRO A 171 -12.04 2.44 -6.30
N PRO A 172 -12.58 1.50 -5.50
CA PRO A 172 -13.78 1.77 -4.70
C PRO A 172 -13.49 2.83 -3.64
N GLN A 173 -14.50 3.68 -3.36
CA GLN A 173 -14.47 4.63 -2.26
C GLN A 173 -15.10 4.01 -1.02
N PHE A 174 -14.55 4.36 0.16
CA PHE A 174 -15.05 3.98 1.46
C PHE A 174 -15.58 5.21 2.21
N HIS A 175 -16.26 5.01 3.32
CA HIS A 175 -16.75 6.13 4.14
C HIS A 175 -15.61 7.04 4.62
N TRP A 176 -14.42 6.48 4.87
CA TRP A 176 -13.27 7.25 5.34
C TRP A 176 -12.57 8.08 4.25
N ASP A 177 -12.94 7.91 2.98
CA ASP A 177 -12.42 8.71 1.86
C ASP A 177 -13.52 9.38 1.02
N SER A 178 -14.79 9.36 1.50
CA SER A 178 -15.94 9.95 0.79
C SER A 178 -15.83 11.47 0.64
N ASP A 179 -15.28 12.13 1.66
CA ASP A 179 -15.10 13.58 1.69
C ASP A 179 -13.67 14.00 1.27
N HIS A 180 -12.92 13.05 0.67
CA HIS A 180 -11.56 13.31 0.23
C HIS A 180 -11.56 14.37 -0.88
N THR A 181 -10.89 15.48 -0.60
CA THR A 181 -10.55 16.49 -1.61
C THR A 181 -9.19 16.17 -2.22
N THR A 182 -8.99 16.51 -3.49
CA THR A 182 -7.66 16.37 -4.09
C THR A 182 -6.67 17.20 -3.28
N PRO A 183 -5.67 16.58 -2.64
CA PRO A 183 -4.72 17.30 -1.80
C PRO A 183 -3.85 18.22 -2.65
N SER A 184 -3.39 19.29 -2.05
CA SER A 184 -2.42 20.19 -2.67
C SER A 184 -1.05 19.52 -2.66
N PHE A 185 -0.28 19.71 -3.72
CA PHE A 185 1.10 19.28 -3.72
C PHE A 185 1.93 20.24 -2.83
N MET A 186 2.83 19.66 -2.06
CA MET A 186 3.78 20.44 -1.29
C MET A 186 4.81 21.06 -2.27
N ASP A 187 4.86 22.38 -2.34
CA ASP A 187 5.75 23.10 -3.25
C ASP A 187 7.21 22.61 -3.10
N GLY A 188 7.76 22.09 -4.19
CA GLY A 188 9.16 21.69 -4.30
C GLY A 188 9.55 20.41 -3.56
N LYS A 189 8.61 19.64 -3.00
CA LYS A 189 8.93 18.36 -2.36
C LYS A 189 8.72 17.19 -3.32
N ALA A 190 9.72 16.90 -4.13
CA ALA A 190 9.92 15.58 -4.72
C ALA A 190 10.05 14.54 -3.58
N VAL A 191 9.71 13.30 -3.87
CA VAL A 191 9.89 12.19 -2.92
C VAL A 191 11.38 12.10 -2.55
N GLN A 192 11.69 12.46 -1.31
CA GLN A 192 13.05 12.42 -0.77
C GLN A 192 13.26 11.08 -0.06
N ILE A 193 13.40 10.02 -0.83
CA ILE A 193 13.81 8.73 -0.31
C ILE A 193 15.16 8.35 -0.93
N ASP A 194 16.11 7.95 -0.10
CA ASP A 194 17.41 7.45 -0.55
C ASP A 194 17.23 6.02 -1.08
N LEU A 195 16.96 5.91 -2.38
CA LEU A 195 16.82 4.64 -3.08
C LEU A 195 18.12 4.26 -3.74
N GLN A 196 18.57 3.05 -3.48
CA GLN A 196 19.73 2.45 -4.12
C GLN A 196 19.28 1.28 -5.00
N SER A 197 19.84 1.17 -6.19
CA SER A 197 19.56 0.05 -7.08
C SER A 197 20.08 -1.26 -6.50
N ALA A 198 19.25 -2.28 -6.57
CA ALA A 198 19.57 -3.63 -6.15
C ALA A 198 19.12 -4.65 -7.20
N GLU A 199 19.60 -5.89 -7.07
CA GLU A 199 19.11 -6.96 -7.92
C GLU A 199 17.58 -7.13 -7.74
N TYR A 200 16.83 -7.01 -8.83
CA TYR A 200 15.36 -7.07 -8.88
C TYR A 200 14.65 -6.00 -8.04
N GLY A 201 15.14 -4.75 -8.05
CA GLY A 201 14.41 -3.62 -7.46
C GLY A 201 15.28 -2.58 -6.77
N TRP A 202 14.77 -2.02 -5.68
CA TRP A 202 15.38 -0.96 -4.90
C TRP A 202 15.68 -1.41 -3.46
N THR A 203 16.62 -0.72 -2.84
CA THR A 203 16.80 -0.73 -1.38
C THR A 203 16.72 0.69 -0.84
N HIS A 204 16.17 0.81 0.36
CA HIS A 204 16.22 2.01 1.19
C HIS A 204 16.81 1.62 2.54
N SER A 205 17.88 2.33 2.96
CA SER A 205 18.60 1.98 4.21
C SER A 205 19.02 0.50 4.30
N GLY A 206 19.39 -0.09 3.15
CA GLY A 206 19.80 -1.49 3.06
C GLY A 206 18.65 -2.51 2.96
N GLU A 207 17.40 -2.09 3.11
CA GLU A 207 16.22 -2.95 3.05
C GLU A 207 15.52 -2.84 1.69
N ARG A 208 15.10 -4.00 1.15
CA ARG A 208 14.40 -4.04 -0.15
C ARG A 208 13.07 -3.32 -0.08
N THR A 209 12.82 -2.49 -1.09
CA THR A 209 11.70 -1.54 -1.10
C THR A 209 11.01 -1.52 -2.46
N CYS A 210 9.69 -1.34 -2.46
CA CYS A 210 8.88 -1.20 -3.67
C CYS A 210 7.78 -0.15 -3.49
N PHE A 211 7.25 0.32 -4.62
CA PHE A 211 6.10 1.21 -4.68
C PHE A 211 4.83 0.42 -4.97
N LEU A 212 3.79 0.60 -4.17
CA LEU A 212 2.48 -0.01 -4.37
C LEU A 212 1.38 1.06 -4.42
N PRO A 213 0.48 1.01 -5.42
CA PRO A 213 -0.60 1.98 -5.52
C PRO A 213 -1.65 1.74 -4.42
N SER A 214 -2.16 2.81 -3.81
CA SER A 214 -3.20 2.72 -2.78
C SER A 214 -4.47 2.04 -3.27
N GLY A 215 -4.79 2.21 -4.57
CA GLY A 215 -5.95 1.58 -5.18
C GLY A 215 -5.93 0.04 -5.16
N LEU A 216 -4.75 -0.58 -5.11
CA LEU A 216 -4.62 -2.03 -4.89
C LEU A 216 -5.24 -2.42 -3.54
N PHE A 217 -4.95 -1.67 -2.48
CA PHE A 217 -5.47 -1.93 -1.14
C PHE A 217 -6.95 -1.60 -1.03
N GLN A 218 -7.43 -0.50 -1.65
CA GLN A 218 -8.85 -0.19 -1.70
C GLN A 218 -9.65 -1.34 -2.34
N ARG A 219 -9.16 -1.92 -3.44
CA ARG A 219 -9.78 -3.09 -4.10
C ARG A 219 -9.73 -4.34 -3.23
N LEU A 220 -8.60 -4.60 -2.57
CA LEU A 220 -8.49 -5.69 -1.61
C LEU A 220 -9.49 -5.52 -0.45
N PHE A 221 -9.60 -4.32 0.09
CA PHE A 221 -10.52 -3.98 1.18
C PHE A 221 -11.99 -4.17 0.77
N GLU A 222 -12.34 -3.81 -0.45
CA GLU A 222 -13.68 -4.08 -0.99
C GLU A 222 -13.97 -5.58 -1.09
N TYR A 223 -13.02 -6.39 -1.55
CA TYR A 223 -13.17 -7.84 -1.52
C TYR A 223 -13.37 -8.38 -0.12
N VAL A 224 -12.63 -7.87 0.86
CA VAL A 224 -12.76 -8.26 2.28
C VAL A 224 -14.13 -7.89 2.83
N LYS A 225 -14.59 -6.65 2.59
CA LYS A 225 -15.91 -6.17 2.98
C LYS A 225 -17.02 -7.06 2.43
N LEU A 226 -16.94 -7.43 1.15
CA LEU A 226 -17.95 -8.26 0.47
C LEU A 226 -17.92 -9.74 0.90
N GLN A 227 -16.87 -10.23 1.58
CA GLN A 227 -16.80 -11.62 2.07
C GLN A 227 -17.68 -11.87 3.31
N GLY A 228 -18.20 -10.83 3.96
CA GLY A 228 -18.97 -10.99 5.20
C GLY A 228 -18.16 -11.64 6.33
N LEU A 229 -16.88 -11.29 6.42
CA LEU A 229 -15.98 -11.83 7.45
C LEU A 229 -16.46 -11.45 8.84
N VAL A 230 -16.25 -12.35 9.79
CA VAL A 230 -16.58 -12.14 11.20
C VAL A 230 -15.29 -11.95 11.99
N ILE A 231 -15.09 -10.75 12.53
CA ILE A 231 -13.99 -10.47 13.44
C ILE A 231 -14.27 -11.11 14.81
N ARG A 232 -13.26 -11.69 15.42
CA ARG A 232 -13.37 -12.29 16.76
C ARG A 232 -13.91 -11.28 17.77
N PRO A 233 -14.93 -11.61 18.58
CA PRO A 233 -15.56 -10.65 19.51
C PRO A 233 -14.57 -9.92 20.42
N LYS A 234 -13.57 -10.64 20.93
CA LYS A 234 -12.51 -10.08 21.79
C LYS A 234 -11.70 -8.94 21.12
N ILE A 235 -11.62 -8.93 19.77
CA ILE A 235 -10.97 -7.84 19.04
C ILE A 235 -11.92 -6.66 18.96
N LEU A 236 -13.20 -6.91 18.67
CA LEU A 236 -14.23 -5.87 18.55
C LEU A 236 -14.47 -5.14 19.87
N GLU A 237 -14.28 -5.78 21.04
CA GLU A 237 -14.39 -5.14 22.35
C GLU A 237 -13.44 -3.95 22.54
N ALA A 238 -12.36 -3.89 21.78
CA ALA A 238 -11.41 -2.79 21.80
C ALA A 238 -11.80 -1.62 20.87
N TRP A 239 -12.85 -1.77 20.05
CA TRP A 239 -13.22 -0.82 19.03
C TRP A 239 -14.59 -0.20 19.27
N GLU A 240 -14.65 1.12 19.32
CA GLU A 240 -15.88 1.91 19.31
C GLU A 240 -16.00 2.58 17.94
N LEU A 241 -16.95 2.11 17.13
CA LEU A 241 -17.13 2.49 15.74
C LEU A 241 -18.45 3.25 15.56
N PRO A 242 -18.56 4.16 14.57
CA PRO A 242 -19.79 4.89 14.28
C PRO A 242 -20.96 3.94 13.98
N GLU A 243 -22.04 4.02 14.75
CA GLU A 243 -23.21 3.14 14.60
C GLU A 243 -23.97 3.31 13.29
N HIS A 244 -23.90 4.50 12.68
CA HIS A 244 -24.59 4.83 11.42
C HIS A 244 -23.90 4.25 10.18
N ILE A 245 -22.71 3.65 10.32
CA ILE A 245 -21.96 3.03 9.24
C ILE A 245 -21.96 1.51 9.46
N GLU A 246 -22.27 0.78 8.40
CA GLU A 246 -22.31 -0.68 8.46
C GLU A 246 -20.99 -1.26 8.97
N SER A 247 -21.06 -2.17 9.94
CA SER A 247 -19.89 -2.77 10.60
C SER A 247 -18.93 -3.47 9.64
N SER A 248 -19.45 -4.06 8.56
CA SER A 248 -18.63 -4.69 7.50
C SER A 248 -17.63 -3.73 6.86
N THR A 249 -17.95 -2.43 6.82
CA THR A 249 -17.08 -1.38 6.28
C THR A 249 -15.80 -1.22 7.08
N TRP A 250 -15.83 -1.50 8.39
CA TRP A 250 -14.70 -1.32 9.29
C TRP A 250 -13.76 -2.54 9.36
N ILE A 251 -14.22 -3.70 8.87
CA ILE A 251 -13.42 -4.93 8.90
C ILE A 251 -12.03 -4.74 8.26
N PRO A 252 -11.90 -4.13 7.06
CA PRO A 252 -10.59 -3.89 6.47
C PRO A 252 -9.66 -3.03 7.34
N LEU A 253 -10.19 -1.98 7.98
CA LEU A 253 -9.42 -1.12 8.88
C LEU A 253 -8.92 -1.88 10.10
N ILE A 254 -9.79 -2.68 10.73
CA ILE A 254 -9.43 -3.51 11.88
C ILE A 254 -8.34 -4.53 11.48
N LEU A 255 -8.51 -5.21 10.34
CA LEU A 255 -7.52 -6.18 9.86
C LEU A 255 -6.19 -5.51 9.49
N ALA A 256 -6.23 -4.32 8.87
CA ALA A 256 -5.03 -3.54 8.58
C ALA A 256 -4.29 -3.14 9.87
N SER A 257 -5.03 -2.75 10.91
CA SER A 257 -4.45 -2.39 12.22
C SER A 257 -3.75 -3.58 12.88
N LEU A 258 -4.39 -4.75 12.89
CA LEU A 258 -3.78 -5.98 13.42
C LEU A 258 -2.52 -6.37 12.63
N ALA A 259 -2.55 -6.18 11.32
CA ALA A 259 -1.42 -6.50 10.46
C ALA A 259 -0.24 -5.52 10.65
N VAL A 260 -0.51 -4.23 10.84
CA VAL A 260 0.53 -3.24 11.16
C VAL A 260 1.08 -3.44 12.58
N GLU A 261 0.24 -3.84 13.55
CA GLU A 261 0.71 -4.22 14.88
C GLU A 261 1.77 -5.33 14.81
N GLU A 262 1.56 -6.34 13.96
CA GLU A 262 2.54 -7.41 13.72
C GLU A 262 3.83 -6.88 13.10
N VAL A 263 3.76 -5.98 12.12
CA VAL A 263 4.95 -5.33 11.52
C VAL A 263 5.74 -4.57 12.57
N ILE A 264 5.06 -3.71 13.35
CA ILE A 264 5.72 -2.87 14.37
C ILE A 264 6.26 -3.71 15.52
N SER A 265 5.62 -4.82 15.88
CA SER A 265 6.11 -5.72 16.94
C SER A 265 7.46 -6.34 16.60
N HIS A 266 7.73 -6.58 15.31
CA HIS A 266 8.98 -7.14 14.80
C HIS A 266 10.03 -6.07 14.43
N SER A 267 9.66 -4.80 14.49
CA SER A 267 10.61 -3.71 14.23
C SER A 267 11.62 -3.60 15.38
N GLU A 268 12.91 -3.55 15.06
CA GLU A 268 13.97 -3.30 16.04
C GLU A 268 14.04 -1.82 16.47
N ARG A 269 13.35 -0.92 15.74
CA ARG A 269 13.35 0.52 16.03
C ARG A 269 12.50 0.80 17.27
N PRO A 270 13.05 1.46 18.29
CA PRO A 270 12.28 1.81 19.49
C PRO A 270 11.26 2.91 19.17
N ILE A 271 10.10 2.84 19.82
CA ILE A 271 9.07 3.86 19.79
C ILE A 271 9.07 4.56 21.15
N TYR A 272 9.43 5.83 21.17
CA TYR A 272 9.42 6.67 22.36
C TYR A 272 8.36 7.76 22.22
N ILE A 273 7.47 7.85 23.20
CA ILE A 273 6.42 8.86 23.28
C ILE A 273 6.58 9.54 24.63
N GLN A 274 7.02 10.79 24.64
CA GLN A 274 7.27 11.58 25.83
C GLN A 274 6.30 12.76 25.93
N ASP A 275 5.91 13.31 24.79
CA ASP A 275 5.09 14.51 24.65
C ASP A 275 4.35 14.50 23.29
N ASP A 276 3.58 15.54 23.03
CA ASP A 276 2.81 15.68 21.79
C ASP A 276 3.73 15.81 20.55
N GLU A 277 4.93 16.38 20.69
CA GLU A 277 5.90 16.51 19.61
C GLU A 277 6.47 15.16 19.16
N SER A 278 6.52 14.18 20.05
CA SER A 278 6.96 12.82 19.73
C SER A 278 6.09 12.20 18.61
N TRP A 279 4.82 12.56 18.52
CA TRP A 279 3.92 12.07 17.48
C TRP A 279 4.25 12.66 16.09
N ASN A 280 4.60 13.95 16.04
CA ASN A 280 5.06 14.57 14.80
C ASN A 280 6.35 13.91 14.30
N GLN A 281 7.30 13.66 15.22
CA GLN A 281 8.54 12.95 14.89
C GLN A 281 8.29 11.53 14.38
N LEU A 282 7.33 10.80 14.96
CA LEU A 282 6.93 9.48 14.48
C LEU A 282 6.29 9.55 13.09
N ALA A 283 5.43 10.55 12.83
CA ALA A 283 4.85 10.74 11.51
C ALA A 283 5.91 11.07 10.47
N GLU A 284 6.85 11.95 10.78
CA GLU A 284 7.98 12.31 9.91
C GLU A 284 8.92 11.12 9.63
N ALA A 285 9.10 10.22 10.59
CA ALA A 285 9.99 9.08 10.45
C ALA A 285 9.35 7.87 9.77
N TYR A 286 8.04 7.65 9.96
CA TYR A 286 7.39 6.39 9.59
C TYR A 286 6.20 6.53 8.64
N LEU A 287 5.57 7.70 8.53
CA LEU A 287 4.40 7.88 7.68
C LEU A 287 4.72 8.66 6.42
N LEU A 288 5.19 9.90 6.57
CA LEU A 288 5.41 10.82 5.46
C LEU A 288 6.38 10.29 4.39
N PRO A 289 7.56 9.73 4.74
CA PRO A 289 8.50 9.24 3.73
C PRO A 289 7.96 8.06 2.91
N PHE A 290 7.00 7.34 3.47
CA PHE A 290 6.43 6.13 2.87
C PHE A 290 5.05 6.36 2.23
N GLY A 291 4.56 7.61 2.22
CA GLY A 291 3.26 7.92 1.63
C GLY A 291 2.08 7.28 2.36
N LEU A 292 2.21 7.08 3.68
CA LEU A 292 1.21 6.43 4.54
C LEU A 292 0.21 7.41 5.15
N GLY A 293 0.17 8.65 4.68
CA GLY A 293 -0.69 9.70 5.19
C GLY A 293 -0.09 10.46 6.36
N THR A 294 -0.90 11.31 6.99
CA THR A 294 -0.54 12.10 8.18
C THR A 294 -1.79 12.38 9.02
N PHE A 295 -1.62 13.07 10.15
CA PHE A 295 -2.71 13.63 10.94
C PHE A 295 -2.67 15.16 10.90
N LEU A 296 -3.83 15.80 11.08
CA LEU A 296 -3.99 17.27 11.09
C LEU A 296 -3.64 17.86 12.44
N SER A 297 -3.98 17.15 13.51
CA SER A 297 -3.68 17.54 14.89
C SER A 297 -3.70 16.35 15.81
N SER A 298 -3.00 16.47 16.94
CA SER A 298 -3.07 15.56 18.06
C SER A 298 -3.41 16.34 19.34
N THR A 299 -4.14 15.72 20.27
CA THR A 299 -4.53 16.32 21.54
C THR A 299 -4.48 15.26 22.62
N SER A 300 -3.70 15.51 23.67
CA SER A 300 -3.65 14.66 24.85
C SER A 300 -5.00 14.69 25.58
N LEU A 301 -5.51 13.51 25.97
CA LEU A 301 -6.81 13.36 26.65
C LEU A 301 -6.66 13.16 28.16
N ASP A 302 -5.57 12.53 28.58
CA ASP A 302 -5.32 12.22 29.99
C ASP A 302 -3.80 12.06 30.27
N GLU A 303 -3.44 12.01 31.56
CA GLU A 303 -2.05 11.80 31.99
C GLU A 303 -1.55 10.35 31.78
N GLN A 304 -2.42 9.45 31.36
CA GLN A 304 -2.09 8.04 31.11
C GLN A 304 -1.76 7.77 29.63
N GLY A 305 -1.58 8.81 28.82
CA GLY A 305 -1.25 8.72 27.40
C GLY A 305 -2.46 8.55 26.49
N GLY A 306 -3.67 8.83 27.00
CA GLY A 306 -4.85 8.96 26.14
C GLY A 306 -4.64 10.10 25.16
N ILE A 307 -4.96 9.87 23.86
CA ILE A 307 -4.73 10.84 22.78
C ILE A 307 -5.83 10.78 21.75
N GLU A 308 -6.15 11.94 21.18
CA GLU A 308 -7.01 12.08 20.01
C GLU A 308 -6.20 12.62 18.84
N PHE A 309 -6.30 11.94 17.68
CA PHE A 309 -5.80 12.42 16.40
C PHE A 309 -6.97 12.84 15.52
N VAL A 310 -6.81 13.95 14.80
CA VAL A 310 -7.69 14.31 13.69
C VAL A 310 -7.01 13.91 12.41
N LEU A 311 -7.62 12.97 11.67
CA LEU A 311 -7.11 12.43 10.42
C LEU A 311 -7.88 13.03 9.24
N PRO A 312 -7.22 13.41 8.14
CA PRO A 312 -7.93 13.83 6.93
C PRO A 312 -8.73 12.66 6.34
N SER A 313 -9.85 12.97 5.70
CA SER A 313 -10.55 11.99 4.85
C SER A 313 -9.61 11.58 3.71
N SER A 314 -9.25 10.29 3.64
CA SER A 314 -8.20 9.82 2.71
C SER A 314 -8.32 8.31 2.47
N PRO A 315 -8.01 7.81 1.26
CA PRO A 315 -7.88 6.38 1.01
C PRO A 315 -6.76 5.71 1.83
N LEU A 316 -5.85 6.50 2.39
CA LEU A 316 -4.74 6.02 3.24
C LEU A 316 -5.12 5.88 4.71
N LEU A 317 -6.28 6.40 5.13
CA LEU A 317 -6.71 6.41 6.54
C LEU A 317 -6.55 5.05 7.25
N PRO A 318 -6.87 3.90 6.64
CA PRO A 318 -6.66 2.60 7.31
C PRO A 318 -5.20 2.35 7.70
N PHE A 319 -4.25 2.80 6.90
CA PHE A 319 -2.82 2.67 7.20
C PHE A 319 -2.36 3.70 8.23
N THR A 320 -2.71 4.98 8.04
CA THR A 320 -2.39 6.04 8.99
C THR A 320 -2.88 5.68 10.40
N ALA A 321 -4.16 5.31 10.53
CA ALA A 321 -4.75 4.90 11.80
C ALA A 321 -4.05 3.66 12.36
N ALA A 322 -3.78 2.65 11.53
CA ALA A 322 -3.13 1.41 11.95
C ALA A 322 -1.73 1.66 12.55
N TYR A 323 -0.92 2.49 11.90
CA TYR A 323 0.41 2.86 12.42
C TYR A 323 0.33 3.65 13.72
N LEU A 324 -0.58 4.63 13.83
CA LEU A 324 -0.77 5.41 15.07
C LEU A 324 -1.21 4.51 16.24
N ILE A 325 -2.12 3.56 16.00
CA ILE A 325 -2.54 2.56 16.99
C ILE A 325 -1.34 1.69 17.41
N ALA A 326 -0.56 1.19 16.46
CA ALA A 326 0.58 0.33 16.74
C ALA A 326 1.70 1.08 17.48
N PHE A 327 1.97 2.35 17.15
CA PHE A 327 2.92 3.20 17.87
C PHE A 327 2.46 3.42 19.30
N TRP A 328 1.17 3.74 19.51
CA TRP A 328 0.61 3.93 20.84
C TRP A 328 0.77 2.65 21.67
N GLN A 329 0.38 1.51 21.14
CA GLN A 329 0.46 0.23 21.87
C GLN A 329 1.90 -0.13 22.22
N ARG A 330 2.84 0.07 21.30
CA ARG A 330 4.26 -0.21 21.52
C ARG A 330 4.89 0.80 22.49
N GLY A 331 4.62 2.09 22.34
CA GLY A 331 5.17 3.15 23.20
C GLY A 331 4.72 3.04 24.63
N PHE A 332 3.45 2.69 24.87
CA PHE A 332 2.89 2.54 26.23
C PHE A 332 2.90 1.09 26.75
N GLY A 333 3.29 0.10 25.93
CA GLY A 333 3.38 -1.30 26.33
C GLY A 333 2.03 -1.94 26.72
N ARG A 334 0.91 -1.44 26.18
CA ARG A 334 -0.45 -1.90 26.52
C ARG A 334 -1.40 -1.81 25.32
N ARG A 335 -2.54 -2.51 25.39
CA ARG A 335 -3.55 -2.47 24.34
C ARG A 335 -4.37 -1.19 24.39
N ALA A 336 -4.63 -0.65 23.20
CA ALA A 336 -5.49 0.51 23.02
C ALA A 336 -6.98 0.11 22.98
N ARG A 337 -7.82 0.94 23.58
CA ARG A 337 -9.21 1.13 23.19
C ARG A 337 -9.21 2.15 22.06
N VAL A 338 -9.79 1.80 20.94
CA VAL A 338 -9.80 2.60 19.71
C VAL A 338 -11.21 3.11 19.48
N LYS A 339 -11.39 4.43 19.46
CA LYS A 339 -12.65 5.05 19.09
C LYS A 339 -12.47 5.83 17.79
N VAL A 340 -13.36 5.59 16.83
CA VAL A 340 -13.37 6.28 15.54
C VAL A 340 -14.68 7.05 15.38
N GLU A 341 -14.60 8.33 15.07
CA GLU A 341 -15.76 9.21 14.86
C GLU A 341 -15.53 10.14 13.67
N GLN A 342 -16.59 10.47 12.94
CA GLN A 342 -16.50 11.48 11.88
C GLN A 342 -16.71 12.87 12.45
N ILE A 343 -15.84 13.81 12.14
CA ILE A 343 -15.88 15.20 12.63
C ILE A 343 -15.59 16.16 11.47
N ASN A 344 -16.61 16.94 11.06
CA ASN A 344 -16.45 18.01 10.07
C ASN A 344 -15.74 17.57 8.76
N GLY A 345 -16.11 16.41 8.23
CA GLY A 345 -15.49 15.86 7.02
C GLY A 345 -14.14 15.17 7.22
N ASN A 346 -13.61 15.19 8.45
CA ASN A 346 -12.41 14.46 8.88
C ASN A 346 -12.77 13.32 9.84
N TRP A 347 -11.76 12.61 10.31
CA TRP A 347 -11.93 11.47 11.23
C TRP A 347 -11.16 11.70 12.53
N SER A 348 -11.85 11.56 13.66
CA SER A 348 -11.22 11.50 14.98
C SER A 348 -10.86 10.05 15.29
N LEU A 349 -9.61 9.82 15.65
CA LEU A 349 -9.08 8.57 16.18
C LEU A 349 -8.66 8.80 17.64
N LYS A 350 -9.43 8.27 18.60
CA LYS A 350 -9.10 8.36 20.02
C LYS A 350 -8.51 7.03 20.49
N LEU A 351 -7.38 7.13 21.15
CA LEU A 351 -6.66 6.00 21.72
C LEU A 351 -6.56 6.17 23.24
N THR A 352 -7.06 5.20 23.97
CA THR A 352 -6.96 5.16 25.44
C THR A 352 -6.60 3.74 25.90
N SER A 353 -6.27 3.55 27.19
CA SER A 353 -5.98 2.21 27.70
C SER A 353 -7.23 1.34 27.67
N LEU A 354 -7.11 0.12 27.12
CA LEU A 354 -8.18 -0.87 27.19
C LEU A 354 -8.43 -1.35 28.64
N LEU A 355 -7.37 -1.37 29.48
CA LEU A 355 -7.49 -1.71 30.89
C LEU A 355 -7.85 -0.45 31.68
N SER A 356 -9.01 -0.44 32.34
CA SER A 356 -9.32 0.56 33.33
C SER A 356 -8.54 0.25 34.63
N TYR A 357 -7.56 1.08 34.95
CA TYR A 357 -6.99 1.07 36.29
C TYR A 357 -7.97 1.83 37.19
N SER A 358 -8.74 1.11 38.02
CA SER A 358 -9.42 1.75 39.16
C SER A 358 -8.33 2.28 40.09
N MET A 359 -8.27 3.61 40.22
CA MET A 359 -7.54 4.26 41.29
C MET A 359 -8.16 3.91 42.66
#